data_7584106c0caa0a96ad7f76a79612fb09
#
_entry.id   7584106c0caa0a96ad7f76a79612fb09
#
_cell.length_a   1.000
_cell.length_b   1.000
_cell.length_c   1.000
_cell.angle_alpha   90.00
_cell.angle_beta   90.00
_cell.angle_gamma   90.00
#
_symmetry.space_group_name_H-M   'P 1'
#
loop_
_entity.id
_entity.type
_entity.pdbx_description
1 polymer ?
#
loop_
_entity_poly.entity_id
_entity_poly.type
_entity_poly.pdbx_seq_one_letter_code
_entity_poly.pdbx_strand_id
1 'polypeptide(L)'
;MNIQNKNIVITGAANGIGYALSKRMSEESPKSISLIDIKSSLKEVAGSLNAESYIVDVSNEHDFQTVLKDIINKNGPIDLFCSNAGIQQFGTLETSTLDWQKNWDVNVMSHIYAAKVLIPHMKKQGSGYLLLTVSAAGLLNMPGAIAYATTKHAAMGLAENLAIMFGNDGIKVSALCPQLVDTDMLKSSGDIPEDHPLLKDGVLSADFVANETIKGINAEKFLILPHKQVEKYIQGKAFDYDSWIEAVRELAP
;
A
#
# COMPACT_ATOMS: atom_id res chain seq x y z
N MET A 1 11.82 -10.14 -8.01
CA MET A 1 10.98 -11.36 -8.03
C MET A 1 10.25 -11.42 -9.37
N ASN A 2 10.23 -12.58 -10.06
CA ASN A 2 9.37 -12.80 -11.23
C ASN A 2 7.98 -13.23 -10.75
N ILE A 3 6.91 -12.62 -11.31
CA ILE A 3 5.51 -12.86 -10.91
C ILE A 3 4.92 -14.10 -11.59
N GLN A 4 5.49 -14.55 -12.72
CA GLN A 4 5.03 -15.72 -13.47
C GLN A 4 4.95 -16.98 -12.58
N ASN A 5 3.83 -17.70 -12.68
CA ASN A 5 3.53 -18.91 -11.89
C ASN A 5 3.48 -18.68 -10.36
N LYS A 6 3.20 -17.46 -9.89
CA LYS A 6 3.09 -17.11 -8.48
C LYS A 6 1.65 -17.02 -8.00
N ASN A 7 1.42 -17.38 -6.75
CA ASN A 7 0.16 -17.14 -6.05
C ASN A 7 0.20 -15.72 -5.47
N ILE A 8 -0.71 -14.86 -5.93
CA ILE A 8 -0.74 -13.42 -5.60
C ILE A 8 -2.02 -13.09 -4.85
N VAL A 9 -1.90 -12.29 -3.81
CA VAL A 9 -3.05 -11.70 -3.09
C VAL A 9 -2.91 -10.19 -3.07
N ILE A 10 -4.02 -9.47 -3.35
CA ILE A 10 -4.04 -8.00 -3.39
C ILE A 10 -5.24 -7.51 -2.59
N THR A 11 -5.02 -6.64 -1.59
CA THR A 11 -6.07 -5.98 -0.82
C THR A 11 -6.39 -4.60 -1.36
N GLY A 12 -7.64 -4.10 -1.18
CA GLY A 12 -8.11 -2.84 -1.74
C GLY A 12 -8.18 -2.91 -3.28
N ALA A 13 -8.58 -4.06 -3.82
CA ALA A 13 -8.44 -4.38 -5.25
C ALA A 13 -9.63 -3.93 -6.11
N ALA A 14 -10.71 -3.40 -5.51
CA ALA A 14 -11.90 -3.00 -6.26
C ALA A 14 -11.70 -1.71 -7.08
N ASN A 15 -10.75 -0.87 -6.74
CA ASN A 15 -10.49 0.40 -7.43
C ASN A 15 -9.05 0.91 -7.25
N GLY A 16 -8.73 2.05 -7.87
CA GLY A 16 -7.48 2.78 -7.70
C GLY A 16 -6.23 1.95 -7.96
N ILE A 17 -5.22 2.11 -7.11
CA ILE A 17 -3.92 1.42 -7.24
C ILE A 17 -4.09 -0.10 -7.15
N GLY A 18 -4.96 -0.59 -6.25
CA GLY A 18 -5.19 -2.04 -6.09
C GLY A 18 -5.77 -2.70 -7.34
N TYR A 19 -6.73 -2.04 -7.99
CA TYR A 19 -7.25 -2.48 -9.28
C TYR A 19 -6.19 -2.48 -10.38
N ALA A 20 -5.42 -1.39 -10.48
CA ALA A 20 -4.37 -1.27 -11.48
C ALA A 20 -3.26 -2.32 -11.28
N LEU A 21 -2.88 -2.60 -10.02
CA LEU A 21 -1.96 -3.71 -9.69
C LEU A 21 -2.54 -5.06 -10.10
N SER A 22 -3.83 -5.31 -9.79
CA SER A 22 -4.50 -6.57 -10.13
C SER A 22 -4.51 -6.81 -11.63
N LYS A 23 -4.89 -5.79 -12.41
CA LYS A 23 -4.87 -5.81 -13.87
C LYS A 23 -3.46 -6.06 -14.41
N ARG A 24 -2.49 -5.28 -13.96
CA ARG A 24 -1.12 -5.37 -14.45
C ARG A 24 -0.46 -6.72 -14.10
N MET A 25 -0.72 -7.24 -12.89
CA MET A 25 -0.21 -8.54 -12.46
C MET A 25 -0.89 -9.71 -13.21
N SER A 26 -2.15 -9.58 -13.62
CA SER A 26 -2.81 -10.63 -14.41
C SER A 26 -2.17 -10.87 -15.77
N GLU A 27 -1.53 -9.84 -16.33
CA GLU A 27 -0.80 -9.90 -17.61
C GLU A 27 0.53 -10.68 -17.53
N GLU A 28 1.05 -10.90 -16.32
CA GLU A 28 2.33 -11.59 -16.06
C GLU A 28 2.18 -13.12 -15.92
N SER A 29 1.02 -13.69 -16.29
CA SER A 29 0.74 -15.13 -16.18
C SER A 29 0.98 -15.71 -14.78
N PRO A 30 0.37 -15.16 -13.73
CA PRO A 30 0.46 -15.71 -12.39
C PRO A 30 -0.22 -17.08 -12.32
N LYS A 31 0.09 -17.88 -11.30
CA LYS A 31 -0.60 -19.16 -11.04
C LYS A 31 -2.03 -18.92 -10.54
N SER A 32 -2.20 -17.98 -9.62
CA SER A 32 -3.50 -17.52 -9.13
C SER A 32 -3.45 -16.06 -8.68
N ILE A 33 -4.59 -15.38 -8.78
CA ILE A 33 -4.80 -14.05 -8.17
C ILE A 33 -6.03 -14.12 -7.29
N SER A 34 -5.87 -13.72 -6.04
CA SER A 34 -6.96 -13.56 -5.07
C SER A 34 -7.07 -12.09 -4.69
N LEU A 35 -8.24 -11.51 -4.93
CA LEU A 35 -8.54 -10.10 -4.69
C LEU A 35 -9.38 -9.95 -3.44
N ILE A 36 -9.03 -8.99 -2.61
CA ILE A 36 -9.71 -8.70 -1.34
C ILE A 36 -10.14 -7.24 -1.32
N ASP A 37 -11.38 -6.97 -1.00
CA ASP A 37 -11.92 -5.61 -0.80
C ASP A 37 -13.21 -5.67 0.04
N ILE A 38 -13.59 -4.54 0.62
CA ILE A 38 -14.89 -4.40 1.30
C ILE A 38 -16.05 -4.16 0.32
N LYS A 39 -15.75 -3.67 -0.90
CA LYS A 39 -16.74 -3.31 -1.91
C LYS A 39 -17.24 -4.54 -2.68
N SER A 40 -18.55 -4.65 -2.85
CA SER A 40 -19.18 -5.74 -3.64
C SER A 40 -18.82 -5.70 -5.14
N SER A 41 -18.45 -4.53 -5.69
CA SER A 41 -17.96 -4.37 -7.06
C SER A 41 -16.70 -5.17 -7.37
N LEU A 42 -15.98 -5.64 -6.34
CA LEU A 42 -14.84 -6.53 -6.48
C LEU A 42 -15.16 -7.80 -7.30
N LYS A 43 -16.40 -8.30 -7.23
CA LYS A 43 -16.82 -9.50 -8.02
C LYS A 43 -16.71 -9.28 -9.52
N GLU A 44 -17.09 -8.10 -10.00
CA GLU A 44 -17.01 -7.73 -11.42
C GLU A 44 -15.53 -7.59 -11.84
N VAL A 45 -14.73 -6.94 -11.01
CA VAL A 45 -13.29 -6.81 -11.24
C VAL A 45 -12.63 -8.19 -11.33
N ALA A 46 -12.90 -9.06 -10.37
CA ALA A 46 -12.32 -10.40 -10.35
C ALA A 46 -12.74 -11.24 -11.56
N GLY A 47 -14.02 -11.15 -11.96
CA GLY A 47 -14.52 -11.82 -13.16
C GLY A 47 -13.81 -11.35 -14.43
N SER A 48 -13.55 -10.05 -14.58
CA SER A 48 -12.85 -9.49 -15.74
C SER A 48 -11.37 -9.90 -15.83
N LEU A 49 -10.74 -10.24 -14.70
CA LEU A 49 -9.33 -10.61 -14.58
C LEU A 49 -9.11 -12.13 -14.41
N ASN A 50 -10.17 -12.93 -14.46
CA ASN A 50 -10.12 -14.37 -14.13
C ASN A 50 -9.46 -14.64 -12.78
N ALA A 51 -9.80 -13.80 -11.78
CA ALA A 51 -9.29 -13.84 -10.42
C ALA A 51 -10.37 -14.29 -9.42
N GLU A 52 -9.97 -14.67 -8.22
CA GLU A 52 -10.89 -14.94 -7.12
C GLU A 52 -11.19 -13.66 -6.35
N SER A 53 -12.40 -13.54 -5.79
CA SER A 53 -12.80 -12.38 -4.98
C SER A 53 -13.25 -12.78 -3.58
N TYR A 54 -12.79 -12.00 -2.60
CA TYR A 54 -13.14 -12.16 -1.18
C TYR A 54 -13.57 -10.81 -0.63
N ILE A 55 -14.87 -10.71 -0.26
CA ILE A 55 -15.43 -9.48 0.31
C ILE A 55 -15.21 -9.53 1.81
N VAL A 56 -14.24 -8.75 2.30
CA VAL A 56 -13.90 -8.69 3.72
C VAL A 56 -13.30 -7.33 4.09
N ASP A 57 -13.61 -6.87 5.30
CA ASP A 57 -12.97 -5.69 5.88
C ASP A 57 -11.62 -6.10 6.50
N VAL A 58 -10.53 -5.55 5.95
CA VAL A 58 -9.17 -5.84 6.42
C VAL A 58 -8.88 -5.33 7.84
N SER A 59 -9.72 -4.45 8.38
CA SER A 59 -9.64 -3.97 9.77
C SER A 59 -10.20 -4.98 10.78
N ASN A 60 -10.99 -5.97 10.33
CA ASN A 60 -11.44 -7.08 11.17
C ASN A 60 -10.38 -8.19 11.16
N GLU A 61 -9.60 -8.30 12.24
CA GLU A 61 -8.50 -9.28 12.32
C GLU A 61 -8.98 -10.71 12.07
N HIS A 62 -10.07 -11.13 12.72
CA HIS A 62 -10.55 -12.53 12.65
C HIS A 62 -10.95 -12.91 11.22
N ASP A 63 -11.81 -12.10 10.61
CA ASP A 63 -12.35 -12.39 9.28
C ASP A 63 -11.25 -12.31 8.21
N PHE A 64 -10.40 -11.31 8.31
CA PHE A 64 -9.29 -11.13 7.38
C PHE A 64 -8.28 -12.29 7.46
N GLN A 65 -7.88 -12.70 8.67
CA GLN A 65 -6.97 -13.84 8.83
C GLN A 65 -7.62 -15.16 8.40
N THR A 66 -8.93 -15.33 8.58
CA THR A 66 -9.67 -16.50 8.09
C THR A 66 -9.60 -16.57 6.57
N VAL A 67 -9.89 -15.47 5.87
CA VAL A 67 -9.77 -15.39 4.39
C VAL A 67 -8.36 -15.72 3.90
N LEU A 68 -7.32 -15.21 4.56
CA LEU A 68 -5.94 -15.52 4.16
C LEU A 68 -5.59 -17.00 4.32
N LYS A 69 -6.07 -17.63 5.40
CA LYS A 69 -5.89 -19.09 5.61
C LYS A 69 -6.66 -19.91 4.58
N ASP A 70 -7.88 -19.49 4.22
CA ASP A 70 -8.68 -20.16 3.19
C ASP A 70 -8.00 -20.07 1.80
N ILE A 71 -7.45 -18.91 1.46
CA ILE A 71 -6.66 -18.73 0.22
C ILE A 71 -5.44 -19.68 0.21
N ILE A 72 -4.70 -19.75 1.33
CA ILE A 72 -3.54 -20.66 1.45
C ILE A 72 -3.96 -22.12 1.30
N ASN A 73 -5.05 -22.52 1.95
CA ASN A 73 -5.54 -23.90 1.86
C ASN A 73 -6.01 -24.28 0.46
N LYS A 74 -6.62 -23.34 -0.27
CA LYS A 74 -7.16 -23.56 -1.61
C LYS A 74 -6.10 -23.52 -2.70
N ASN A 75 -5.25 -22.49 -2.71
CA ASN A 75 -4.34 -22.17 -3.81
C ASN A 75 -2.88 -22.58 -3.52
N GLY A 76 -2.59 -22.94 -2.29
CA GLY A 76 -1.23 -23.15 -1.78
C GLY A 76 -0.62 -21.87 -1.20
N PRO A 77 0.66 -21.91 -0.87
CA PRO A 77 1.35 -20.79 -0.24
C PRO A 77 1.26 -19.51 -1.06
N ILE A 78 1.11 -18.37 -0.39
CA ILE A 78 1.11 -17.04 -1.03
C ILE A 78 2.55 -16.62 -1.28
N ASP A 79 2.89 -16.39 -2.56
CA ASP A 79 4.23 -15.95 -2.97
C ASP A 79 4.40 -14.44 -2.86
N LEU A 80 3.36 -13.68 -3.28
CA LEU A 80 3.32 -12.22 -3.24
C LEU A 80 2.03 -11.75 -2.59
N PHE A 81 2.18 -10.96 -1.55
CA PHE A 81 1.05 -10.30 -0.88
C PHE A 81 1.17 -8.78 -1.01
N CYS A 82 0.20 -8.17 -1.69
CA CYS A 82 0.09 -6.73 -1.85
C CYS A 82 -0.89 -6.16 -0.81
N SER A 83 -0.37 -5.68 0.31
CA SER A 83 -1.12 -5.02 1.36
C SER A 83 -1.38 -3.57 0.95
N ASN A 84 -2.43 -3.36 0.14
CA ASN A 84 -2.70 -2.10 -0.52
C ASN A 84 -3.94 -1.38 0.02
N ALA A 85 -4.88 -2.07 0.65
CA ALA A 85 -6.05 -1.43 1.26
C ALA A 85 -5.63 -0.27 2.17
N GLY A 86 -6.32 0.85 2.05
CA GLY A 86 -6.03 2.05 2.82
C GLY A 86 -7.13 3.07 2.71
N ILE A 87 -7.24 3.94 3.69
CA ILE A 87 -8.13 5.09 3.70
C ILE A 87 -7.35 6.36 3.98
N GLN A 88 -7.88 7.47 3.51
CA GLN A 88 -7.36 8.80 3.78
C GLN A 88 -8.46 9.65 4.38
N GLN A 89 -8.12 10.40 5.41
CA GLN A 89 -8.99 11.37 6.02
C GLN A 89 -8.23 12.66 6.25
N PHE A 90 -8.79 13.74 5.75
CA PHE A 90 -8.30 15.08 6.04
C PHE A 90 -8.76 15.53 7.42
N GLY A 91 -7.97 16.33 8.07
CA GLY A 91 -8.24 16.91 9.36
C GLY A 91 -6.97 17.20 10.15
N THR A 92 -7.16 17.98 11.21
CA THR A 92 -6.15 18.37 12.18
C THR A 92 -6.32 17.57 13.48
N LEU A 93 -5.89 18.10 14.63
CA LEU A 93 -6.11 17.47 15.94
C LEU A 93 -7.59 17.38 16.34
N GLU A 94 -8.48 18.07 15.64
CA GLU A 94 -9.94 18.01 15.85
C GLU A 94 -10.58 16.77 15.20
N THR A 95 -9.81 16.01 14.40
CA THR A 95 -10.22 14.70 13.89
C THR A 95 -10.68 13.81 15.06
N SER A 96 -11.87 13.21 14.93
CA SER A 96 -12.46 12.41 16.01
C SER A 96 -11.56 11.19 16.36
N THR A 97 -11.60 10.77 17.63
CA THR A 97 -10.87 9.56 18.06
C THR A 97 -11.31 8.31 17.26
N LEU A 98 -12.59 8.24 16.86
CA LEU A 98 -13.08 7.14 16.03
C LEU A 98 -12.44 7.15 14.64
N ASP A 99 -12.27 8.32 14.04
CA ASP A 99 -11.62 8.44 12.73
C ASP A 99 -10.11 8.17 12.83
N TRP A 100 -9.45 8.58 13.90
CA TRP A 100 -8.09 8.18 14.21
C TRP A 100 -7.96 6.67 14.30
N GLN A 101 -8.84 6.02 15.07
CA GLN A 101 -8.82 4.56 15.22
C GLN A 101 -9.07 3.86 13.88
N LYS A 102 -10.04 4.33 13.10
CA LYS A 102 -10.33 3.76 11.77
C LYS A 102 -9.14 3.86 10.84
N ASN A 103 -8.45 5.02 10.80
CA ASN A 103 -7.22 5.17 10.02
C ASN A 103 -6.14 4.18 10.49
N TRP A 104 -6.00 4.00 11.81
CA TRP A 104 -5.03 3.09 12.40
C TRP A 104 -5.34 1.64 12.04
N ASP A 105 -6.60 1.21 12.20
CA ASP A 105 -7.02 -0.16 11.95
C ASP A 105 -6.84 -0.56 10.47
N VAL A 106 -7.18 0.34 9.55
CA VAL A 106 -7.05 0.05 8.12
C VAL A 106 -5.61 0.23 7.63
N ASN A 107 -4.93 1.33 7.96
CA ASN A 107 -3.63 1.68 7.36
C ASN A 107 -2.43 1.04 8.07
N VAL A 108 -2.60 0.50 9.29
CA VAL A 108 -1.52 -0.09 10.09
C VAL A 108 -1.85 -1.51 10.49
N MET A 109 -2.97 -1.72 11.21
CA MET A 109 -3.28 -3.03 11.77
C MET A 109 -3.56 -4.08 10.71
N SER A 110 -4.15 -3.72 9.58
CA SER A 110 -4.35 -4.65 8.46
C SER A 110 -3.03 -5.27 7.97
N HIS A 111 -1.97 -4.48 7.86
CA HIS A 111 -0.63 -4.97 7.51
C HIS A 111 -0.10 -5.95 8.55
N ILE A 112 -0.31 -5.64 9.84
CA ILE A 112 0.10 -6.50 10.96
C ILE A 112 -0.69 -7.81 10.96
N TYR A 113 -2.01 -7.75 10.77
CA TYR A 113 -2.86 -8.95 10.73
C TYR A 113 -2.45 -9.91 9.60
N ALA A 114 -2.18 -9.36 8.42
CA ALA A 114 -1.64 -10.15 7.30
C ALA A 114 -0.27 -10.75 7.64
N ALA A 115 0.67 -9.97 8.17
CA ALA A 115 2.01 -10.43 8.50
C ALA A 115 1.99 -11.56 9.55
N LYS A 116 1.11 -11.51 10.55
CA LYS A 116 0.95 -12.59 11.54
C LYS A 116 0.61 -13.96 10.92
N VAL A 117 -0.16 -13.96 9.82
CA VAL A 117 -0.49 -15.19 9.08
C VAL A 117 0.63 -15.55 8.11
N LEU A 118 1.10 -14.59 7.32
CA LEU A 118 1.96 -14.85 6.17
C LEU A 118 3.40 -15.15 6.55
N ILE A 119 3.99 -14.42 7.50
CA ILE A 119 5.39 -14.59 7.88
C ILE A 119 5.71 -16.04 8.30
N PRO A 120 4.94 -16.72 9.18
CA PRO A 120 5.20 -18.12 9.52
C PRO A 120 5.15 -19.06 8.30
N HIS A 121 4.21 -18.83 7.36
CA HIS A 121 4.12 -19.63 6.13
C HIS A 121 5.29 -19.36 5.19
N MET A 122 5.67 -18.10 4.97
CA MET A 122 6.80 -17.71 4.12
C MET A 122 8.13 -18.22 4.68
N LYS A 123 8.33 -18.17 6.01
CA LYS A 123 9.51 -18.76 6.68
C LYS A 123 9.60 -20.27 6.43
N LYS A 124 8.50 -20.99 6.56
CA LYS A 124 8.46 -22.44 6.29
C LYS A 124 8.75 -22.75 4.82
N GLN A 125 8.33 -21.87 3.91
CA GLN A 125 8.59 -21.97 2.47
C GLN A 125 10.02 -21.56 2.10
N GLY A 126 10.72 -20.79 2.96
CA GLY A 126 12.03 -20.21 2.69
C GLY A 126 12.00 -19.07 1.66
N SER A 127 10.81 -18.55 1.34
CA SER A 127 10.63 -17.44 0.39
C SER A 127 9.27 -16.77 0.58
N GLY A 128 9.19 -15.50 0.22
CA GLY A 128 7.95 -14.73 0.21
C GLY A 128 8.20 -13.27 -0.14
N TYR A 129 7.14 -12.57 -0.52
CA TYR A 129 7.23 -11.15 -0.85
C TYR A 129 6.04 -10.38 -0.29
N LEU A 130 6.32 -9.33 0.46
CA LEU A 130 5.33 -8.39 0.98
C LEU A 130 5.50 -7.03 0.30
N LEU A 131 4.48 -6.55 -0.38
CA LEU A 131 4.39 -5.18 -0.87
C LEU A 131 3.42 -4.41 0.03
N LEU A 132 3.88 -3.39 0.73
CA LEU A 132 3.04 -2.50 1.51
C LEU A 132 2.84 -1.17 0.76
N THR A 133 1.59 -0.82 0.46
CA THR A 133 1.27 0.51 -0.07
C THR A 133 1.25 1.52 1.06
N VAL A 134 2.39 2.18 1.23
CA VAL A 134 2.55 3.24 2.22
C VAL A 134 2.01 4.56 1.65
N SER A 135 2.84 5.49 1.32
CA SER A 135 2.62 6.81 0.67
C SER A 135 3.90 7.65 0.81
N ALA A 136 4.09 8.63 -0.03
CA ALA A 136 5.06 9.70 0.24
C ALA A 136 4.77 10.42 1.57
N ALA A 137 3.51 10.47 2.00
CA ALA A 137 3.12 11.00 3.31
C ALA A 137 3.74 10.23 4.50
N GLY A 138 4.12 8.97 4.32
CA GLY A 138 4.85 8.17 5.32
C GLY A 138 6.35 8.48 5.40
N LEU A 139 6.87 9.28 4.47
CA LEU A 139 8.26 9.70 4.41
C LEU A 139 8.41 11.21 4.65
N LEU A 140 7.49 12.00 4.08
CA LEU A 140 7.58 13.45 4.01
C LEU A 140 6.55 14.18 4.88
N ASN A 141 5.55 13.47 5.43
CA ASN A 141 4.37 14.05 6.05
C ASN A 141 3.35 14.56 5.02
N MET A 142 2.18 14.99 5.52
CA MET A 142 1.10 15.59 4.72
C MET A 142 0.31 16.56 5.61
N PRO A 143 0.58 17.87 5.54
CA PRO A 143 -0.20 18.88 6.23
C PRO A 143 -1.69 18.76 5.92
N GLY A 144 -2.56 18.99 6.91
CA GLY A 144 -4.01 18.85 6.74
C GLY A 144 -4.57 17.42 6.75
N ALA A 145 -3.69 16.39 6.94
CA ALA A 145 -4.11 14.99 7.04
C ALA A 145 -3.34 14.26 8.15
N ILE A 146 -3.42 14.78 9.38
CA ILE A 146 -2.54 14.37 10.49
C ILE A 146 -2.68 12.88 10.84
N ALA A 147 -3.90 12.35 10.93
CA ALA A 147 -4.14 10.94 11.24
C ALA A 147 -3.60 10.04 10.12
N TYR A 148 -3.87 10.38 8.88
CA TYR A 148 -3.36 9.65 7.72
C TYR A 148 -1.83 9.62 7.69
N ALA A 149 -1.19 10.79 7.75
CA ALA A 149 0.27 10.89 7.68
C ALA A 149 0.95 10.12 8.83
N THR A 150 0.39 10.19 10.04
CA THR A 150 0.89 9.42 11.20
C THR A 150 0.80 7.92 10.94
N THR A 151 -0.34 7.42 10.42
CA THR A 151 -0.49 5.99 10.11
C THR A 151 0.44 5.54 8.99
N LYS A 152 0.71 6.38 8.00
CA LYS A 152 1.64 6.04 6.92
C LYS A 152 3.10 6.03 7.36
N HIS A 153 3.51 6.88 8.32
CA HIS A 153 4.81 6.75 8.99
C HIS A 153 4.91 5.45 9.81
N ALA A 154 3.85 5.08 10.52
CA ALA A 154 3.82 3.81 11.25
C ALA A 154 3.93 2.60 10.30
N ALA A 155 3.21 2.62 9.16
CA ALA A 155 3.29 1.58 8.14
C ALA A 155 4.70 1.49 7.52
N MET A 156 5.40 2.64 7.33
CA MET A 156 6.78 2.65 6.86
C MET A 156 7.71 1.98 7.86
N GLY A 157 7.63 2.35 9.15
CA GLY A 157 8.42 1.72 10.20
C GLY A 157 8.15 0.21 10.33
N LEU A 158 6.89 -0.22 10.11
CA LEU A 158 6.57 -1.64 10.05
C LEU A 158 7.25 -2.32 8.85
N ALA A 159 7.18 -1.73 7.66
CA ALA A 159 7.80 -2.29 6.45
C ALA A 159 9.32 -2.47 6.62
N GLU A 160 9.99 -1.46 7.19
CA GLU A 160 11.43 -1.53 7.52
C GLU A 160 11.74 -2.67 8.49
N ASN A 161 10.97 -2.77 9.59
CA ASN A 161 11.17 -3.84 10.56
C ASN A 161 10.95 -5.24 9.96
N LEU A 162 9.91 -5.42 9.14
CA LEU A 162 9.67 -6.69 8.46
C LEU A 162 10.84 -7.06 7.52
N ALA A 163 11.38 -6.10 6.77
CA ALA A 163 12.53 -6.31 5.89
C ALA A 163 13.80 -6.68 6.68
N ILE A 164 14.06 -5.99 7.79
CA ILE A 164 15.22 -6.22 8.65
C ILE A 164 15.12 -7.58 9.35
N MET A 165 13.98 -7.87 9.98
CA MET A 165 13.81 -9.05 10.82
C MET A 165 13.73 -10.36 10.01
N PHE A 166 13.15 -10.33 8.82
CA PHE A 166 12.83 -11.54 8.07
C PHE A 166 13.57 -11.69 6.73
N GLY A 167 14.43 -10.73 6.39
CA GLY A 167 15.21 -10.77 5.14
C GLY A 167 16.09 -12.02 5.02
N ASN A 168 16.71 -12.46 6.13
CA ASN A 168 17.52 -13.67 6.17
C ASN A 168 16.69 -14.98 6.08
N ASP A 169 15.38 -14.91 6.33
CA ASP A 169 14.45 -16.04 6.12
C ASP A 169 13.97 -16.16 4.66
N GLY A 170 14.54 -15.37 3.73
CA GLY A 170 14.16 -15.35 2.31
C GLY A 170 12.92 -14.50 2.01
N ILE A 171 12.46 -13.69 2.97
CA ILE A 171 11.29 -12.84 2.80
C ILE A 171 11.72 -11.45 2.33
N LYS A 172 11.19 -11.01 1.18
CA LYS A 172 11.42 -9.67 0.63
C LYS A 172 10.26 -8.75 1.00
N VAL A 173 10.59 -7.49 1.21
CA VAL A 173 9.59 -6.46 1.51
C VAL A 173 9.84 -5.24 0.64
N SER A 174 8.77 -4.66 0.11
CA SER A 174 8.79 -3.36 -0.55
C SER A 174 7.76 -2.43 0.05
N ALA A 175 8.13 -1.18 0.20
CA ALA A 175 7.25 -0.07 0.52
C ALA A 175 6.98 0.75 -0.75
N LEU A 176 5.74 0.74 -1.23
CA LEU A 176 5.28 1.58 -2.33
C LEU A 176 4.86 2.94 -1.78
N CYS A 177 5.54 4.01 -2.19
CA CYS A 177 5.35 5.35 -1.66
C CYS A 177 4.99 6.37 -2.76
N PRO A 178 3.78 6.32 -3.34
CA PRO A 178 3.32 7.33 -4.28
C PRO A 178 2.97 8.65 -3.58
N GLN A 179 3.02 9.76 -4.33
CA GLN A 179 2.36 11.03 -3.98
C GLN A 179 0.93 11.02 -4.53
N LEU A 180 0.52 12.03 -5.28
CA LEU A 180 -0.82 12.14 -5.84
C LEU A 180 -1.04 11.15 -6.99
N VAL A 181 -2.07 10.34 -6.88
CA VAL A 181 -2.47 9.35 -7.89
C VAL A 181 -3.95 9.56 -8.22
N ASP A 182 -4.28 9.60 -9.52
CA ASP A 182 -5.68 9.72 -9.99
C ASP A 182 -6.48 8.47 -9.59
N THR A 183 -7.16 8.59 -8.48
CA THR A 183 -7.98 7.56 -7.84
C THR A 183 -9.19 8.20 -7.19
N ASP A 184 -10.20 7.39 -6.85
CA ASP A 184 -11.36 7.86 -6.08
C ASP A 184 -10.95 8.49 -4.75
N MET A 185 -9.87 8.01 -4.13
CA MET A 185 -9.32 8.58 -2.89
C MET A 185 -8.92 10.04 -3.10
N LEU A 186 -8.22 10.37 -4.19
CA LEU A 186 -7.85 11.75 -4.50
C LEU A 186 -9.09 12.59 -4.83
N LYS A 187 -10.02 12.06 -5.63
CA LYS A 187 -11.26 12.78 -6.01
C LYS A 187 -12.15 13.09 -4.80
N SER A 188 -12.17 12.20 -3.80
CA SER A 188 -12.91 12.43 -2.55
C SER A 188 -12.25 13.43 -1.60
N SER A 189 -11.04 13.88 -1.90
CA SER A 189 -10.30 14.85 -1.09
C SER A 189 -10.74 16.31 -1.30
N GLY A 190 -11.68 16.54 -2.23
CA GLY A 190 -12.06 17.87 -2.67
C GLY A 190 -11.16 18.43 -3.77
N ASP A 191 -11.49 19.60 -4.26
CA ASP A 191 -10.71 20.26 -5.31
C ASP A 191 -9.39 20.79 -4.72
N ILE A 192 -8.28 20.36 -5.30
CA ILE A 192 -6.97 20.91 -5.00
C ILE A 192 -6.78 22.13 -5.95
N PRO A 193 -6.53 23.35 -5.44
CA PRO A 193 -6.28 24.51 -6.28
C PRO A 193 -5.17 24.22 -7.31
N GLU A 194 -5.33 24.72 -8.55
CA GLU A 194 -4.38 24.43 -9.64
C GLU A 194 -2.93 24.87 -9.35
N ASP A 195 -2.77 25.91 -8.54
CA ASP A 195 -1.47 26.43 -8.09
C ASP A 195 -0.94 25.77 -6.81
N HIS A 196 -1.65 24.77 -6.27
CA HIS A 196 -1.24 24.13 -5.04
C HIS A 196 0.11 23.41 -5.20
N PRO A 197 1.07 23.64 -4.30
CA PRO A 197 2.44 23.08 -4.42
C PRO A 197 2.49 21.56 -4.56
N LEU A 198 1.54 20.81 -4.03
CA LEU A 198 1.45 19.35 -4.19
C LEU A 198 1.23 18.92 -5.65
N LEU A 199 0.66 19.78 -6.51
CA LEU A 199 0.46 19.48 -7.93
C LEU A 199 1.74 19.69 -8.77
N LYS A 200 2.78 20.31 -8.22
CA LYS A 200 4.04 20.59 -8.91
C LYS A 200 4.72 19.34 -9.49
N ASP A 201 4.60 18.22 -8.79
CA ASP A 201 5.18 16.95 -9.22
C ASP A 201 4.24 16.12 -10.12
N GLY A 202 3.04 16.64 -10.38
CA GLY A 202 2.01 16.03 -11.19
C GLY A 202 1.18 14.97 -10.45
N VAL A 203 0.07 14.61 -11.09
CA VAL A 203 -0.81 13.50 -10.67
C VAL A 203 -0.54 12.32 -11.58
N LEU A 204 -0.10 11.19 -11.03
CA LEU A 204 0.18 9.99 -11.82
C LEU A 204 -1.09 9.14 -11.99
N SER A 205 -1.19 8.43 -13.11
CA SER A 205 -2.23 7.41 -13.26
C SER A 205 -1.95 6.19 -12.39
N ALA A 206 -2.99 5.51 -11.95
CA ALA A 206 -2.87 4.25 -11.21
C ALA A 206 -2.13 3.18 -12.04
N ASP A 207 -2.34 3.14 -13.37
CA ASP A 207 -1.64 2.22 -14.27
C ASP A 207 -0.13 2.50 -14.32
N PHE A 208 0.28 3.77 -14.33
CA PHE A 208 1.71 4.12 -14.24
C PHE A 208 2.32 3.65 -12.93
N VAL A 209 1.62 3.88 -11.80
CA VAL A 209 2.06 3.43 -10.47
C VAL A 209 2.18 1.90 -10.43
N ALA A 210 1.24 1.17 -11.00
CA ALA A 210 1.29 -0.29 -11.10
C ALA A 210 2.50 -0.76 -11.90
N ASN A 211 2.81 -0.14 -13.04
CA ASN A 211 3.98 -0.46 -13.86
C ASN A 211 5.30 -0.22 -13.11
N GLU A 212 5.45 0.92 -12.41
CA GLU A 212 6.64 1.20 -11.60
C GLU A 212 6.75 0.21 -10.42
N THR A 213 5.61 -0.23 -9.86
CA THR A 213 5.57 -1.24 -8.80
C THR A 213 6.10 -2.59 -9.29
N ILE A 214 5.67 -3.06 -10.47
CA ILE A 214 6.20 -4.30 -11.06
C ILE A 214 7.72 -4.22 -11.30
N LYS A 215 8.21 -3.09 -11.82
CA LYS A 215 9.65 -2.87 -11.98
C LYS A 215 10.39 -2.94 -10.64
N GLY A 216 9.83 -2.35 -9.60
CA GLY A 216 10.38 -2.38 -8.24
C GLY A 216 10.42 -3.80 -7.66
N ILE A 217 9.33 -4.56 -7.79
CA ILE A 217 9.22 -5.96 -7.36
C ILE A 217 10.24 -6.83 -8.11
N ASN A 218 10.36 -6.68 -9.42
CA ASN A 218 11.32 -7.44 -10.23
C ASN A 218 12.78 -7.15 -9.84
N ALA A 219 13.08 -5.91 -9.46
CA ALA A 219 14.37 -5.48 -8.97
C ALA A 219 14.58 -5.73 -7.46
N GLU A 220 13.58 -6.26 -6.76
CA GLU A 220 13.55 -6.48 -5.29
C GLU A 220 13.93 -5.22 -4.48
N LYS A 221 13.53 -4.04 -4.96
CA LYS A 221 13.80 -2.78 -4.27
C LYS A 221 12.90 -2.65 -3.05
N PHE A 222 13.50 -2.29 -1.90
CA PHE A 222 12.72 -1.99 -0.71
C PHE A 222 11.84 -0.76 -0.91
N LEU A 223 12.39 0.37 -1.39
CA LEU A 223 11.66 1.62 -1.56
C LEU A 223 11.29 1.81 -3.04
N ILE A 224 9.98 1.83 -3.33
CA ILE A 224 9.43 2.06 -4.67
C ILE A 224 8.81 3.46 -4.69
N LEU A 225 9.42 4.36 -5.46
CA LEU A 225 9.03 5.76 -5.59
C LEU A 225 8.55 6.04 -7.02
N PRO A 226 7.23 5.98 -7.30
CA PRO A 226 6.71 6.33 -8.63
C PRO A 226 6.99 7.79 -9.01
N HIS A 227 6.89 8.72 -8.03
CA HIS A 227 7.31 10.12 -8.17
C HIS A 227 8.79 10.22 -7.79
N LYS A 228 9.65 10.38 -8.77
CA LYS A 228 11.11 10.40 -8.57
C LYS A 228 11.61 11.55 -7.69
N GLN A 229 10.85 12.64 -7.65
CA GLN A 229 11.15 13.82 -6.83
C GLN A 229 11.16 13.52 -5.33
N VAL A 230 10.37 12.53 -4.89
CA VAL A 230 10.29 12.10 -3.49
C VAL A 230 11.67 11.74 -2.92
N GLU A 231 12.54 11.13 -3.74
CA GLU A 231 13.91 10.79 -3.30
C GLU A 231 14.71 12.03 -2.87
N LYS A 232 14.64 13.12 -3.68
CA LYS A 232 15.31 14.39 -3.33
C LYS A 232 14.72 15.03 -2.08
N TYR A 233 13.40 14.93 -1.90
CA TYR A 233 12.73 15.48 -0.73
C TYR A 233 13.13 14.74 0.55
N ILE A 234 13.27 13.41 0.50
CA ILE A 234 13.75 12.61 1.64
C ILE A 234 15.20 13.00 1.99
N GLN A 235 16.06 13.15 0.99
CA GLN A 235 17.46 13.58 1.18
C GLN A 235 17.52 14.97 1.82
N GLY A 236 16.73 15.93 1.34
CA GLY A 236 16.64 17.27 1.92
C GLY A 236 16.16 17.25 3.36
N LYS A 237 15.09 16.49 3.65
CA LYS A 237 14.57 16.29 5.00
C LYS A 237 15.63 15.72 5.96
N ALA A 238 16.39 14.72 5.50
CA ALA A 238 17.41 14.08 6.32
C ALA A 238 18.64 14.99 6.56
N PHE A 239 18.95 15.85 5.58
CA PHE A 239 20.08 16.77 5.66
C PHE A 239 19.84 17.94 6.62
N ASP A 240 18.66 18.55 6.59
CA ASP A 240 18.27 19.66 7.47
C ASP A 240 16.79 19.56 7.83
N TYR A 241 16.54 18.97 9.00
CA TYR A 241 15.19 18.68 9.47
C TYR A 241 14.42 19.95 9.87
N ASP A 242 15.11 20.96 10.42
CA ASP A 242 14.47 22.21 10.87
C ASP A 242 14.03 23.03 9.64
N SER A 243 14.91 23.24 8.67
CA SER A 243 14.56 23.90 7.42
C SER A 243 13.46 23.15 6.65
N TRP A 244 13.47 21.81 6.72
CA TRP A 244 12.37 21.01 6.15
C TRP A 244 11.02 21.30 6.81
N ILE A 245 10.95 21.34 8.14
CA ILE A 245 9.74 21.64 8.89
C ILE A 245 9.23 23.05 8.55
N GLU A 246 10.12 24.04 8.45
CA GLU A 246 9.75 25.41 8.05
C GLU A 246 9.15 25.44 6.65
N ALA A 247 9.78 24.80 5.67
CA ALA A 247 9.29 24.77 4.29
C ALA A 247 7.94 24.04 4.17
N VAL A 248 7.74 22.95 4.89
CA VAL A 248 6.46 22.20 4.84
C VAL A 248 5.35 22.90 5.61
N ARG A 249 5.68 23.74 6.58
CA ARG A 249 4.71 24.60 7.31
C ARG A 249 3.95 25.53 6.36
N GLU A 250 4.59 26.04 5.31
CA GLU A 250 3.96 26.89 4.30
C GLU A 250 2.89 26.14 3.46
N LEU A 251 2.87 24.79 3.53
CA LEU A 251 1.85 23.96 2.88
C LEU A 251 0.68 23.63 3.80
N ALA A 252 0.74 24.05 5.07
CA ALA A 252 -0.34 23.80 6.01
C ALA A 252 -1.55 24.69 5.71
N PRO A 253 -2.79 24.17 5.82
CA PRO A 253 -4.01 24.93 5.58
C PRO A 253 -4.21 26.04 6.60
#